data_9d926afdf17c0e9f880db3c78512c88c
#
_entry.id   9d926afdf17c0e9f880db3c78512c88c
#
_cell.length_a   1.000
_cell.length_b   1.000
_cell.length_c   1.000
_cell.angle_alpha   90.00
_cell.angle_beta   90.00
_cell.angle_gamma   90.00
#
_symmetry.space_group_name_H-M   'P 1'
#
loop_
_entity.id
_entity.type
_entity.pdbx_description
1 polymer ?
#
loop_
_entity_poly.entity_id
_entity_poly.type
_entity_poly.pdbx_seq_one_letter_code
_entity_poly.pdbx_strand_id
1 'polypeptide(L)'
;MDEKNVFSQMDFGPLSEFLEDDDVTDISYSNDGQVWLKTLSKGVYQVERPDINNPFMEKLAFQCANVMGRTFNMAHPFLDSESAELRMNFVHESIATNGIACLIRKTPAKIRLNKDKLMSEQYITEQMHDFLIKCV
;
A
#
# COMPACT_ATOMS: atom_id res chain seq x y z
N MET A 1 13.68 -17.25 4.20
CA MET A 1 13.56 -15.76 4.16
C MET A 1 12.29 -15.38 4.90
N ASP A 2 12.39 -14.51 5.88
CA ASP A 2 11.21 -14.04 6.64
C ASP A 2 10.35 -13.17 5.72
N GLU A 3 9.07 -13.49 5.57
CA GLU A 3 8.14 -12.72 4.73
C GLU A 3 8.10 -11.22 5.09
N LYS A 4 8.39 -10.90 6.34
CA LYS A 4 8.42 -9.51 6.81
C LYS A 4 9.52 -8.67 6.16
N ASN A 5 10.53 -9.30 5.59
CA ASN A 5 11.70 -8.61 5.05
C ASN A 5 11.81 -8.68 3.53
N VAL A 6 10.74 -9.13 2.83
CA VAL A 6 10.75 -9.25 1.37
C VAL A 6 11.14 -7.94 0.70
N PHE A 7 10.64 -6.82 1.19
CA PHE A 7 10.91 -5.50 0.62
C PHE A 7 12.05 -4.74 1.29
N SER A 8 12.78 -5.35 2.23
CA SER A 8 13.87 -4.68 2.94
C SER A 8 15.03 -4.25 2.04
N GLN A 9 15.19 -4.93 0.89
CA GLN A 9 16.24 -4.62 -0.09
C GLN A 9 15.82 -3.55 -1.11
N MET A 10 14.57 -3.11 -1.06
CA MET A 10 14.08 -2.09 -1.97
C MET A 10 14.38 -0.69 -1.43
N ASP A 11 14.73 0.21 -2.35
CA ASP A 11 14.90 1.62 -2.04
C ASP A 11 13.60 2.36 -2.36
N PHE A 12 12.86 2.73 -1.33
CA PHE A 12 11.61 3.47 -1.47
C PHE A 12 11.82 4.98 -1.63
N GLY A 13 13.05 5.47 -1.43
CA GLY A 13 13.39 6.88 -1.65
C GLY A 13 12.42 7.86 -1.00
N PRO A 14 11.83 8.78 -1.77
CA PRO A 14 10.91 9.79 -1.22
C PRO A 14 9.60 9.23 -0.68
N LEU A 15 9.23 7.99 -1.00
CA LEU A 15 8.04 7.35 -0.41
C LEU A 15 8.25 6.93 1.03
N SER A 16 9.50 6.86 1.50
CA SER A 16 9.82 6.37 2.85
C SER A 16 9.12 7.16 3.94
N GLU A 17 9.02 8.48 3.80
CA GLU A 17 8.34 9.32 4.79
C GLU A 17 6.86 8.97 4.94
N PHE A 18 6.19 8.59 3.84
CA PHE A 18 4.79 8.18 3.88
C PHE A 18 4.64 6.77 4.44
N LEU A 19 5.59 5.88 4.15
CA LEU A 19 5.58 4.52 4.67
C LEU A 19 5.83 4.48 6.17
N GLU A 20 6.60 5.43 6.70
CA GLU A 20 6.88 5.54 8.13
C GLU A 20 5.78 6.28 8.91
N ASP A 21 4.91 7.04 8.22
CA ASP A 21 3.83 7.79 8.85
C ASP A 21 2.64 6.87 9.14
N ASP A 22 2.36 6.64 10.42
CA ASP A 22 1.27 5.76 10.87
C ASP A 22 -0.13 6.27 10.45
N ASP A 23 -0.27 7.55 10.15
CA ASP A 23 -1.54 8.13 9.70
C ASP A 23 -1.84 7.79 8.23
N VAL A 24 -0.81 7.55 7.42
CA VAL A 24 -0.95 7.19 6.01
C VAL A 24 -1.26 5.70 5.89
N THR A 25 -2.35 5.37 5.22
CA THR A 25 -2.76 3.98 4.98
C THR A 25 -2.53 3.52 3.55
N ASP A 26 -2.75 4.40 2.58
CA ASP A 26 -2.62 4.10 1.17
C ASP A 26 -1.87 5.23 0.46
N ILE A 27 -1.05 4.86 -0.52
CA ILE A 27 -0.36 5.80 -1.41
C ILE A 27 -0.76 5.41 -2.83
N SER A 28 -1.28 6.36 -3.61
CA SER A 28 -1.67 6.14 -4.99
C SER A 28 -0.87 7.05 -5.91
N TYR A 29 -0.29 6.48 -6.95
CA TYR A 29 0.44 7.22 -7.98
C TYR A 29 -0.18 6.94 -9.34
N SER A 30 -0.46 7.99 -10.10
CA SER A 30 -1.05 7.87 -11.43
C SER A 30 -0.85 9.15 -12.25
N ASN A 31 -1.25 9.10 -13.52
CA ASN A 31 -1.37 10.27 -14.40
C ASN A 31 -0.13 11.18 -14.42
N ASP A 32 1.06 10.58 -14.57
CA ASP A 32 2.33 11.31 -14.72
C ASP A 32 2.60 12.28 -13.57
N GLY A 33 2.60 11.74 -12.36
CA GLY A 33 3.06 12.49 -11.18
C GLY A 33 2.00 12.85 -10.17
N GLN A 34 0.76 12.40 -10.33
CA GLN A 34 -0.27 12.62 -9.31
C GLN A 34 -0.10 11.65 -8.16
N VAL A 35 0.16 12.18 -6.98
CA VAL A 35 0.32 11.39 -5.75
C VAL A 35 -0.84 11.70 -4.82
N TRP A 36 -1.60 10.68 -4.47
CA TRP A 36 -2.72 10.77 -3.55
C TRP A 36 -2.42 9.93 -2.31
N LEU A 37 -2.72 10.50 -1.15
CA LEU A 37 -2.58 9.80 0.13
C LEU A 37 -3.96 9.57 0.72
N LYS A 38 -4.17 8.40 1.28
CA LYS A 38 -5.29 8.12 2.16
C LYS A 38 -4.78 8.08 3.58
N THR A 39 -5.39 8.85 4.46
CA THR A 39 -4.97 8.96 5.85
C THR A 39 -6.14 8.70 6.79
N LEU A 40 -5.82 8.38 8.04
CA LEU A 40 -6.84 8.18 9.07
C LEU A 40 -7.46 9.50 9.54
N SER A 41 -6.63 10.54 9.68
CA SER A 41 -7.06 11.81 10.28
C SER A 41 -7.67 12.79 9.27
N LYS A 42 -7.17 12.77 8.01
CA LYS A 42 -7.51 13.78 7.00
C LYS A 42 -8.25 13.22 5.78
N GLY A 43 -8.48 11.90 5.75
CA GLY A 43 -9.07 11.24 4.59
C GLY A 43 -8.14 11.20 3.39
N VAL A 44 -8.67 11.40 2.19
CA VAL A 44 -7.92 11.32 0.94
C VAL A 44 -7.59 12.72 0.43
N TYR A 45 -6.33 12.98 0.13
CA TYR A 45 -5.90 14.26 -0.46
C TYR A 45 -4.69 14.07 -1.37
N GLN A 46 -4.52 15.00 -2.30
CA GLN A 46 -3.39 15.03 -3.23
C GLN A 46 -2.22 15.80 -2.61
N VAL A 47 -1.01 15.29 -2.84
CA VAL A 47 0.22 15.98 -2.47
C VAL A 47 1.06 16.27 -3.71
N GLU A 48 1.80 17.37 -3.69
CA GLU A 48 2.74 17.72 -4.77
C GLU A 48 4.12 17.22 -4.40
N ARG A 49 4.60 16.21 -5.13
CA ARG A 49 5.91 15.61 -4.92
C ARG A 49 6.59 15.37 -6.26
N PRO A 50 7.31 16.39 -6.79
CA PRO A 50 8.00 16.25 -8.09
C PRO A 50 9.09 15.19 -8.09
N ASP A 51 9.60 14.82 -6.93
CA ASP A 51 10.58 13.74 -6.75
C ASP A 51 9.95 12.34 -6.92
N ILE A 52 8.62 12.23 -6.81
CA ILE A 52 7.87 11.00 -7.09
C ILE A 52 7.29 11.14 -8.50
N ASN A 53 7.99 10.58 -9.48
CA ASN A 53 7.70 10.75 -10.91
C ASN A 53 7.79 9.41 -11.64
N ASN A 54 7.48 9.40 -12.94
CA ASN A 54 7.48 8.16 -13.73
C ASN A 54 8.81 7.41 -13.68
N PRO A 55 9.99 8.03 -13.91
CA PRO A 55 11.25 7.31 -13.80
C PRO A 55 11.50 6.67 -12.45
N PHE A 56 11.15 7.38 -11.36
CA PHE A 56 11.27 6.84 -10.02
C PHE A 56 10.35 5.64 -9.81
N MET A 57 9.08 5.76 -10.22
CA MET A 57 8.09 4.69 -10.04
C MET A 57 8.41 3.47 -10.91
N GLU A 58 8.93 3.67 -12.11
CA GLU A 58 9.39 2.57 -12.96
C GLU A 58 10.55 1.82 -12.31
N LYS A 59 11.51 2.55 -11.77
CA LYS A 59 12.64 1.96 -11.03
C LYS A 59 12.17 1.16 -9.83
N LEU A 60 11.22 1.70 -9.09
CA LEU A 60 10.62 1.00 -7.94
C LEU A 60 9.91 -0.28 -8.36
N ALA A 61 9.15 -0.23 -9.46
CA ALA A 61 8.46 -1.40 -10.00
C ALA A 61 9.45 -2.50 -10.43
N PHE A 62 10.55 -2.13 -11.07
CA PHE A 62 11.59 -3.09 -11.45
C PHE A 62 12.29 -3.70 -10.25
N GLN A 63 12.56 -2.91 -9.20
CA GLN A 63 13.09 -3.45 -7.95
C GLN A 63 12.13 -4.46 -7.33
N CYS A 64 10.83 -4.12 -7.30
CA CYS A 64 9.80 -5.01 -6.77
C CYS A 64 9.72 -6.31 -7.57
N ALA A 65 9.69 -6.22 -8.90
CA ALA A 65 9.67 -7.38 -9.77
C ALA A 65 10.88 -8.28 -9.54
N ASN A 66 12.05 -7.68 -9.40
CA ASN A 66 13.30 -8.39 -9.15
C ASN A 66 13.29 -9.12 -7.81
N VAL A 67 12.86 -8.45 -6.75
CA VAL A 67 12.75 -9.05 -5.40
C VAL A 67 11.74 -10.20 -5.39
N MET A 68 10.64 -10.07 -6.12
CA MET A 68 9.58 -11.09 -6.20
C MET A 68 9.89 -12.21 -7.22
N GLY A 69 10.97 -12.09 -7.99
CA GLY A 69 11.29 -13.04 -9.05
C GLY A 69 10.27 -13.05 -10.17
N ARG A 70 9.68 -11.90 -10.49
CA ARG A 70 8.65 -11.74 -11.51
C ARG A 70 9.11 -10.82 -12.63
N THR A 71 8.41 -10.88 -13.76
CA THR A 71 8.64 -10.01 -14.92
C THR A 71 7.58 -8.91 -14.96
N PHE A 72 8.03 -7.68 -15.18
CA PHE A 72 7.16 -6.52 -15.35
C PHE A 72 7.58 -5.76 -16.61
N ASN A 73 6.75 -5.83 -17.65
CA ASN A 73 6.99 -5.20 -18.95
C ASN A 73 5.69 -5.12 -19.75
N MET A 74 5.79 -4.74 -21.03
CA MET A 74 4.63 -4.65 -21.92
C MET A 74 3.87 -5.99 -22.07
N ALA A 75 4.58 -7.12 -22.06
CA ALA A 75 3.97 -8.44 -22.15
C ALA A 75 3.37 -8.90 -20.82
N HIS A 76 3.90 -8.41 -19.69
CA HIS A 76 3.43 -8.69 -18.35
C HIS A 76 3.18 -7.36 -17.62
N PRO A 77 2.07 -6.66 -17.94
CA PRO A 77 1.87 -5.26 -17.54
C PRO A 77 1.36 -5.08 -16.11
N PHE A 78 1.07 -6.15 -15.39
CA PHE A 78 0.58 -6.10 -14.01
C PHE A 78 1.57 -6.77 -13.07
N LEU A 79 1.87 -6.08 -11.97
CA LEU A 79 2.71 -6.62 -10.91
C LEU A 79 1.99 -6.46 -9.58
N ASP A 80 1.60 -7.57 -8.99
CA ASP A 80 0.98 -7.63 -7.67
C ASP A 80 1.99 -8.24 -6.71
N SER A 81 2.24 -7.57 -5.59
CA SER A 81 3.17 -8.05 -4.58
C SER A 81 2.65 -7.78 -3.20
N GLU A 82 2.93 -8.69 -2.28
CA GLU A 82 2.41 -8.63 -0.93
C GLU A 82 3.44 -9.15 0.07
N SER A 83 3.54 -8.45 1.19
CA SER A 83 4.24 -8.92 2.37
C SER A 83 3.36 -8.73 3.60
N ALA A 84 3.88 -9.07 4.78
CA ALA A 84 3.15 -8.84 6.04
C ALA A 84 2.86 -7.35 6.29
N GLU A 85 3.65 -6.45 5.73
CA GLU A 85 3.59 -5.02 6.02
C GLU A 85 3.04 -4.17 4.87
N LEU A 86 3.27 -4.60 3.62
CA LEU A 86 2.91 -3.81 2.45
C LEU A 86 2.26 -4.68 1.38
N ARG A 87 1.31 -4.08 0.69
CA ARG A 87 0.77 -4.61 -0.55
C ARG A 87 0.97 -3.57 -1.64
N MET A 88 1.61 -3.96 -2.74
CA MET A 88 1.89 -3.07 -3.86
C MET A 88 1.32 -3.65 -5.14
N ASN A 89 0.69 -2.76 -5.93
CA ASN A 89 0.17 -3.08 -7.24
C ASN A 89 0.72 -2.07 -8.24
N PHE A 90 1.36 -2.55 -9.31
CA PHE A 90 1.88 -1.73 -10.39
C PHE A 90 1.17 -2.08 -11.69
N VAL A 91 0.85 -1.05 -12.48
CA VAL A 91 0.32 -1.20 -13.82
C VAL A 91 1.27 -0.52 -14.80
N HIS A 92 1.75 -1.28 -15.80
CA HIS A 92 2.72 -0.81 -16.78
C HIS A 92 2.14 0.32 -17.65
N GLU A 93 2.99 1.23 -18.09
CA GLU A 93 2.62 2.37 -18.93
C GLU A 93 1.92 1.99 -20.23
N SER A 94 2.10 0.76 -20.72
CA SER A 94 1.42 0.26 -21.92
C SER A 94 -0.10 0.14 -21.75
N ILE A 95 -0.57 0.08 -20.50
CA ILE A 95 -2.01 -0.02 -20.17
C ILE A 95 -2.48 1.21 -19.40
N ALA A 96 -1.67 1.68 -18.44
CA ALA A 96 -2.02 2.85 -17.65
C ALA A 96 -1.94 4.13 -18.49
N THR A 97 -2.84 5.07 -18.21
CA THR A 97 -2.87 6.36 -18.88
C THR A 97 -1.76 7.29 -18.35
N ASN A 98 -0.99 7.91 -19.24
CA ASN A 98 0.05 8.91 -18.92
C ASN A 98 1.19 8.37 -18.03
N GLY A 99 1.57 7.12 -18.25
CA GLY A 99 2.69 6.51 -17.54
C GLY A 99 2.25 5.44 -16.54
N ILE A 100 3.22 4.94 -15.79
CA ILE A 100 3.00 3.88 -14.81
C ILE A 100 2.01 4.30 -13.72
N ALA A 101 1.19 3.37 -13.25
CA ALA A 101 0.33 3.56 -12.08
C ALA A 101 0.74 2.61 -10.96
N CYS A 102 0.58 3.06 -9.73
CA CYS A 102 0.93 2.27 -8.55
C CYS A 102 -0.03 2.55 -7.40
N LEU A 103 -0.39 1.49 -6.69
CA LEU A 103 -1.11 1.59 -5.43
C LEU A 103 -0.34 0.83 -4.36
N ILE A 104 -0.03 1.50 -3.26
CA ILE A 104 0.63 0.90 -2.10
C ILE A 104 -0.32 0.98 -0.93
N ARG A 105 -0.63 -0.17 -0.33
CA ARG A 105 -1.45 -0.27 0.88
C ARG A 105 -0.59 -0.79 2.02
N LYS A 106 -0.66 -0.11 3.15
CA LYS A 106 0.05 -0.50 4.35
C LYS A 106 -0.84 -1.38 5.23
N THR A 107 -0.25 -2.45 5.77
CA THR A 107 -0.87 -3.18 6.86
C THR A 107 -0.60 -2.43 8.16
N PRO A 108 -1.62 -2.06 8.93
CA PRO A 108 -1.41 -1.30 10.16
C PRO A 108 -0.53 -2.05 11.16
N ALA A 109 0.44 -1.35 11.74
CA ALA A 109 1.29 -1.91 12.78
C ALA A 109 0.56 -2.15 14.10
N LYS A 110 -0.60 -1.49 14.27
CA LYS A 110 -1.43 -1.59 15.48
C LYS A 110 -2.82 -2.07 15.13
N ILE A 111 -3.40 -2.89 16.00
CA ILE A 111 -4.81 -3.26 15.91
C ILE A 111 -5.63 -2.01 16.24
N ARG A 112 -6.37 -1.48 15.27
CA ARG A 112 -7.18 -0.27 15.42
C ARG A 112 -8.56 -0.56 15.98
N LEU A 113 -9.12 -1.70 15.59
CA LEU A 113 -10.42 -2.16 16.03
C LEU A 113 -10.20 -3.38 16.92
N ASN A 114 -10.32 -3.20 18.21
CA ASN A 114 -10.27 -4.29 19.18
C ASN A 114 -11.64 -4.43 19.86
N LYS A 115 -11.80 -5.50 20.65
CA LYS A 115 -13.04 -5.76 21.36
C LYS A 115 -13.49 -4.58 22.21
N ASP A 116 -12.57 -4.00 22.98
CA ASP A 116 -12.89 -2.91 23.90
C ASP A 116 -13.38 -1.66 23.16
N LYS A 117 -12.73 -1.31 22.05
CA LYS A 117 -13.14 -0.17 21.23
C LYS A 117 -14.52 -0.40 20.60
N LEU A 118 -14.75 -1.57 20.03
CA LEU A 118 -16.05 -1.92 19.42
C LEU A 118 -17.18 -1.89 20.44
N MET A 119 -16.92 -2.35 21.66
CA MET A 119 -17.91 -2.33 22.74
C MET A 119 -18.15 -0.93 23.28
N SER A 120 -17.08 -0.14 23.51
CA SER A 120 -17.18 1.21 24.06
C SER A 120 -17.90 2.19 23.13
N GLU A 121 -17.76 2.01 21.82
CA GLU A 121 -18.44 2.81 20.79
C GLU A 121 -19.81 2.26 20.43
N GLN A 122 -20.31 1.26 21.15
CA GLN A 122 -21.59 0.61 20.91
C GLN A 122 -21.75 0.04 19.49
N TYR A 123 -20.64 -0.33 18.88
CA TYR A 123 -20.65 -0.90 17.55
C TYR A 123 -21.18 -2.31 17.53
N ILE A 124 -20.83 -3.11 18.55
CA ILE A 124 -21.34 -4.47 18.78
C ILE A 124 -21.61 -4.70 20.26
N THR A 125 -22.49 -5.66 20.57
CA THR A 125 -22.69 -6.14 21.92
C THR A 125 -21.72 -7.28 22.22
N GLU A 126 -21.52 -7.60 23.50
CA GLU A 126 -20.70 -8.74 23.91
C GLU A 126 -21.24 -10.05 23.34
N GLN A 127 -22.57 -10.22 23.34
CA GLN A 127 -23.22 -11.39 22.75
C GLN A 127 -22.93 -11.52 21.25
N MET A 128 -22.97 -10.43 20.51
CA MET A 128 -22.64 -10.43 19.08
C MET A 128 -21.18 -10.77 18.85
N HIS A 129 -20.27 -10.22 19.66
CA HIS A 129 -18.86 -10.52 19.60
C HIS A 129 -18.58 -12.02 19.80
N ASP A 130 -19.16 -12.60 20.85
CA ASP A 130 -18.99 -14.03 21.18
C ASP A 130 -19.55 -14.93 20.09
N PHE A 131 -20.67 -14.53 19.49
CA PHE A 131 -21.26 -15.24 18.36
C PHE A 131 -20.33 -15.24 17.15
N LEU A 132 -19.77 -14.07 16.79
CA LEU A 132 -18.87 -13.93 15.64
C LEU A 132 -17.58 -14.73 15.83
N ILE A 133 -17.04 -14.76 17.04
CA ILE A 133 -15.84 -15.55 17.35
C ILE A 133 -16.12 -17.05 17.12
N LYS A 134 -17.30 -17.53 17.46
CA LYS A 134 -17.68 -18.93 17.21
C LYS A 134 -17.86 -19.28 15.74
N CYS A 135 -18.12 -18.28 14.90
CA CYS A 135 -18.30 -18.45 13.46
C CYS A 135 -17.00 -18.54 12.67
N VAL A 136 -15.86 -18.18 13.29
CA VAL A 136 -14.56 -18.12 12.61
C VAL A 136 -13.77 -19.42 12.74
#